data_34d80ce41f99cad2a94f74e1f7831731
#
_entry.id   34d80ce41f99cad2a94f74e1f7831731
#
_cell.length_a   1.000
_cell.length_b   1.000
_cell.length_c   1.000
_cell.angle_alpha   90.00
_cell.angle_beta   90.00
_cell.angle_gamma   90.00
#
_symmetry.space_group_name_H-M   'P 1'
#
loop_
_entity.id
_entity.type
_entity.pdbx_description
1 polymer ?
#
loop_
_entity_poly.entity_id
_entity_poly.type
_entity_poly.pdbx_seq_one_letter_code
_entity_poly.pdbx_strand_id
1 'polypeptide(L)'
;MNHFFEQLNRDLKQSADALPQLIIDGQALEQNLQYATTKFKYATHLQPRLVVKSLASMELLKTVSAKLSTQRFMVFHLPQLLPILENFSEADVLLGKPMPVRLVQQFYTQHPQSEHGNIQWLVDTKARLLQYLEVAKVLAIQLQINIEIDVGLHRGGVDSKAQMIELLRLIEQHPDNLKFSGLMGYDAHVTKLPPVIKKVEVAYLESQATYQCYKDIIQQQFPQLWHAHLCFNGGGSPTFYLHVKQSVCNDLAFGSMLLKPSDFDSEGLRVLQACLWIATPVLKVLPYSQLPGLTILNKLPHRSKALFVYGGYWMADYVYPQGIHPHVLYGRSTNQEMVNVPKTTQIEVDDFVFLRPTQSEAIIPQFAQLTYYLDRSFKKWQSFRE
;
A
#
# COMPACT_ATOMS: atom_id res chain seq x y z
N MET A 1 8.01 -20.80 10.61
CA MET A 1 6.67 -20.47 10.06
C MET A 1 5.61 -21.48 10.50
N ASN A 2 5.80 -22.80 10.40
CA ASN A 2 4.80 -23.80 10.83
C ASN A 2 4.40 -23.62 12.31
N HIS A 3 5.35 -23.49 13.22
CA HIS A 3 5.08 -23.29 14.65
C HIS A 3 4.23 -22.03 14.95
N PHE A 4 4.42 -20.94 14.18
CA PHE A 4 3.59 -19.73 14.29
C PHE A 4 2.12 -20.04 13.96
N PHE A 5 1.85 -20.68 12.81
CA PHE A 5 0.48 -21.00 12.41
C PHE A 5 -0.19 -22.03 13.31
N GLU A 6 0.57 -23.00 13.83
CA GLU A 6 0.06 -23.98 14.81
C GLU A 6 -0.37 -23.29 16.11
N GLN A 7 0.44 -22.33 16.58
CA GLN A 7 0.09 -21.56 17.76
C GLN A 7 -1.11 -20.65 17.50
N LEU A 8 -1.09 -19.91 16.38
CA LEU A 8 -2.19 -19.01 15.99
C LEU A 8 -3.51 -19.78 15.81
N ASN A 9 -3.48 -21.00 15.22
CA ASN A 9 -4.65 -21.86 15.10
C ASN A 9 -5.23 -22.21 16.49
N ARG A 10 -4.37 -22.63 17.44
CA ARG A 10 -4.81 -22.94 18.81
C ARG A 10 -5.45 -21.73 19.51
N ASP A 11 -4.85 -20.54 19.36
CA ASP A 11 -5.33 -19.32 20.00
C ASP A 11 -6.64 -18.83 19.34
N LEU A 12 -6.77 -18.94 18.01
CA LEU A 12 -8.01 -18.63 17.28
C LEU A 12 -9.17 -19.54 17.69
N LYS A 13 -8.93 -20.84 17.87
CA LYS A 13 -9.95 -21.80 18.35
C LYS A 13 -10.46 -21.49 19.75
N GLN A 14 -9.66 -20.79 20.56
CA GLN A 14 -10.05 -20.36 21.91
C GLN A 14 -10.73 -18.97 21.89
N SER A 15 -10.62 -18.24 20.77
CA SER A 15 -11.30 -16.95 20.62
C SER A 15 -12.79 -17.13 20.32
N ALA A 16 -13.60 -16.11 20.66
CA ALA A 16 -15.03 -16.14 20.39
C ALA A 16 -15.40 -15.92 18.89
N ASP A 17 -14.43 -15.62 18.04
CA ASP A 17 -14.63 -15.22 16.64
C ASP A 17 -14.21 -16.36 15.70
N ALA A 18 -15.18 -17.08 15.19
CA ALA A 18 -15.00 -18.23 14.27
C ALA A 18 -15.17 -17.87 12.77
N LEU A 19 -15.22 -16.59 12.42
CA LEU A 19 -15.31 -16.11 11.03
C LEU A 19 -13.92 -15.94 10.42
N PRO A 20 -13.82 -15.79 9.08
CA PRO A 20 -12.58 -15.39 8.45
C PRO A 20 -12.06 -14.07 8.99
N GLN A 21 -10.77 -14.01 9.28
CA GLN A 21 -10.10 -12.85 9.88
C GLN A 21 -8.88 -12.44 9.07
N LEU A 22 -8.64 -11.14 8.98
CA LEU A 22 -7.40 -10.59 8.45
C LEU A 22 -6.46 -10.30 9.62
N ILE A 23 -5.40 -11.11 9.74
CA ILE A 23 -4.48 -11.11 10.88
C ILE A 23 -3.23 -10.29 10.56
N ILE A 24 -2.82 -9.43 11.48
CA ILE A 24 -1.49 -8.82 11.49
C ILE A 24 -0.65 -9.50 12.56
N ASP A 25 0.44 -10.15 12.16
CA ASP A 25 1.47 -10.62 13.08
C ASP A 25 2.24 -9.41 13.63
N GLY A 26 1.99 -9.07 14.89
CA GLY A 26 2.55 -7.90 15.55
C GLY A 26 4.06 -8.00 15.72
N GLN A 27 4.61 -9.20 15.95
CA GLN A 27 6.05 -9.40 16.10
C GLN A 27 6.79 -9.17 14.77
N ALA A 28 6.27 -9.72 13.68
CA ALA A 28 6.85 -9.52 12.35
C ALA A 28 6.69 -8.05 11.89
N LEU A 29 5.56 -7.40 12.18
CA LEU A 29 5.37 -5.98 11.91
C LEU A 29 6.39 -5.12 12.66
N GLU A 30 6.64 -5.39 13.94
CA GLU A 30 7.63 -4.64 14.74
C GLU A 30 9.05 -4.78 14.16
N GLN A 31 9.43 -5.97 13.69
CA GLN A 31 10.72 -6.18 13.02
C GLN A 31 10.83 -5.37 11.72
N ASN A 32 9.76 -5.33 10.91
CA ASN A 32 9.72 -4.54 9.68
C ASN A 32 9.82 -3.02 9.98
N LEU A 33 9.12 -2.56 11.00
CA LEU A 33 9.19 -1.17 11.46
C LEU A 33 10.58 -0.81 11.98
N GLN A 34 11.21 -1.69 12.76
CA GLN A 34 12.58 -1.50 13.23
C GLN A 34 13.58 -1.40 12.09
N TYR A 35 13.42 -2.22 11.04
CA TYR A 35 14.23 -2.11 9.82
C TYR A 35 14.06 -0.75 9.16
N ALA A 36 12.83 -0.31 8.92
CA ALA A 36 12.55 0.98 8.29
C ALA A 36 13.10 2.15 9.13
N THR A 37 12.83 2.17 10.44
CA THR A 37 13.35 3.19 11.36
C THR A 37 14.88 3.27 11.33
N THR A 38 15.54 2.10 11.32
CA THR A 38 17.00 2.05 11.25
C THR A 38 17.52 2.66 9.94
N LYS A 39 16.84 2.40 8.80
CA LYS A 39 17.25 2.98 7.52
C LYS A 39 17.13 4.50 7.50
N PHE A 40 16.04 5.06 8.02
CA PHE A 40 15.88 6.52 8.09
C PHE A 40 16.86 7.20 9.04
N LYS A 41 17.36 6.53 10.09
CA LYS A 41 18.45 7.08 10.93
C LYS A 41 19.73 7.39 10.14
N TYR A 42 20.01 6.63 9.08
CA TYR A 42 21.17 6.86 8.22
C TYR A 42 20.87 7.72 6.99
N ALA A 43 19.64 7.71 6.52
CA ALA A 43 19.18 8.50 5.38
C ALA A 43 18.49 9.80 5.87
N THR A 44 19.22 10.63 6.61
CA THR A 44 18.70 11.82 7.32
C THR A 44 18.10 12.89 6.41
N HIS A 45 18.43 12.86 5.11
CA HIS A 45 17.85 13.76 4.10
C HIS A 45 16.45 13.34 3.65
N LEU A 46 16.01 12.11 3.97
CA LEU A 46 14.70 11.56 3.61
C LEU A 46 13.72 11.63 4.77
N GLN A 47 12.49 12.03 4.48
CA GLN A 47 11.36 11.96 5.39
C GLN A 47 10.42 10.82 4.99
N PRO A 48 9.98 9.96 5.94
CA PRO A 48 9.04 8.88 5.63
C PRO A 48 7.64 9.43 5.38
N ARG A 49 6.98 8.99 4.29
CA ARG A 49 5.57 9.26 3.96
C ARG A 49 4.80 7.95 3.87
N LEU A 50 3.74 7.81 4.66
CA LEU A 50 2.96 6.58 4.77
C LEU A 50 1.87 6.51 3.70
N VAL A 51 1.88 5.45 2.92
CA VAL A 51 0.85 5.19 1.89
C VAL A 51 -0.39 4.60 2.56
N VAL A 52 -1.43 5.43 2.73
CA VAL A 52 -2.63 5.11 3.53
C VAL A 52 -3.40 3.90 3.00
N LYS A 53 -3.59 3.78 1.68
CA LYS A 53 -4.30 2.63 1.08
C LYS A 53 -3.68 1.28 1.42
N SER A 54 -2.35 1.23 1.61
CA SER A 54 -1.64 -0.01 1.94
C SER A 54 -1.69 -0.36 3.42
N LEU A 55 -2.07 0.60 4.27
CA LEU A 55 -2.13 0.53 5.73
C LEU A 55 -3.51 0.99 6.23
N ALA A 56 -4.57 0.60 5.55
CA ALA A 56 -5.90 1.18 5.64
C ALA A 56 -6.65 0.86 6.95
N SER A 57 -6.05 1.24 8.08
CA SER A 57 -6.62 1.24 9.44
C SER A 57 -6.01 2.37 10.26
N MET A 58 -6.84 3.09 11.02
CA MET A 58 -6.35 4.23 11.81
C MET A 58 -5.38 3.78 12.91
N GLU A 59 -5.67 2.69 13.58
CA GLU A 59 -4.81 2.14 14.63
C GLU A 59 -3.47 1.67 14.07
N LEU A 60 -3.48 1.04 12.88
CA LEU A 60 -2.26 0.65 12.19
C LEU A 60 -1.43 1.89 11.79
N LEU A 61 -2.07 2.91 11.21
CA LEU A 61 -1.40 4.17 10.85
C LEU A 61 -0.81 4.88 12.06
N LYS A 62 -1.55 4.96 13.18
CA LYS A 62 -1.03 5.52 14.43
C LYS A 62 0.18 4.76 14.95
N THR A 63 0.14 3.44 14.91
CA THR A 63 1.26 2.58 15.33
C THR A 63 2.49 2.82 14.47
N VAL A 64 2.33 2.82 13.14
CA VAL A 64 3.42 3.03 12.18
C VAL A 64 3.96 4.46 12.24
N SER A 65 3.07 5.46 12.30
CA SER A 65 3.39 6.88 12.40
C SER A 65 4.23 7.19 13.64
N ALA A 66 3.81 6.69 14.80
CA ALA A 66 4.55 6.86 16.05
C ALA A 66 5.95 6.25 15.99
N LYS A 67 6.08 5.03 15.43
CA LYS A 67 7.37 4.32 15.33
C LYS A 67 8.35 5.01 14.38
N LEU A 68 7.86 5.59 13.29
CA LEU A 68 8.66 6.30 12.29
C LEU A 68 8.76 7.81 12.55
N SER A 69 8.11 8.31 13.60
CA SER A 69 8.08 9.73 13.97
C SER A 69 7.67 10.63 12.79
N THR A 70 6.56 10.28 12.11
CA THR A 70 6.08 11.02 10.95
C THR A 70 4.56 11.20 10.97
N GLN A 71 4.10 12.36 10.51
CA GLN A 71 2.70 12.63 10.17
C GLN A 71 2.56 12.99 8.67
N ARG A 72 3.43 12.43 7.82
CA ARG A 72 3.36 12.57 6.36
C ARG A 72 2.62 11.39 5.76
N PHE A 73 1.55 11.67 5.04
CA PHE A 73 0.68 10.65 4.46
C PHE A 73 0.52 10.83 2.96
N MET A 74 0.39 9.73 2.23
CA MET A 74 -0.03 9.74 0.84
C MET A 74 -1.40 9.09 0.72
N VAL A 75 -2.40 9.87 0.27
CA VAL A 75 -3.80 9.48 0.18
C VAL A 75 -4.19 9.30 -1.28
N PHE A 76 -4.89 8.21 -1.60
CA PHE A 76 -5.35 7.88 -2.95
C PHE A 76 -6.87 7.95 -3.12
N HIS A 77 -7.60 7.89 -2.01
CA HIS A 77 -9.06 7.89 -1.96
C HIS A 77 -9.52 9.00 -1.04
N LEU A 78 -10.34 9.92 -1.55
CA LEU A 78 -10.74 11.11 -0.80
C LEU A 78 -11.43 10.79 0.54
N PRO A 79 -12.25 9.72 0.69
CA PRO A 79 -12.81 9.34 1.98
C PRO A 79 -11.77 9.05 3.08
N GLN A 80 -10.52 8.74 2.72
CA GLN A 80 -9.43 8.54 3.68
C GLN A 80 -8.82 9.86 4.17
N LEU A 81 -9.03 10.99 3.45
CA LEU A 81 -8.40 12.26 3.76
C LEU A 81 -8.90 12.83 5.09
N LEU A 82 -10.21 12.94 5.27
CA LEU A 82 -10.79 13.55 6.47
C LEU A 82 -10.41 12.80 7.75
N PRO A 83 -10.50 11.45 7.82
CA PRO A 83 -10.03 10.71 9.00
C PRO A 83 -8.54 10.94 9.32
N ILE A 84 -7.68 11.15 8.31
CA ILE A 84 -6.27 11.49 8.55
C ILE A 84 -6.14 12.87 9.19
N LEU A 85 -6.83 13.87 8.64
CA LEU A 85 -6.79 15.24 9.16
C LEU A 85 -7.35 15.35 10.58
N GLU A 86 -8.40 14.60 10.90
CA GLU A 86 -9.02 14.55 12.24
C GLU A 86 -8.15 13.86 13.29
N ASN A 87 -7.32 12.90 12.89
CA ASN A 87 -6.53 12.09 13.83
C ASN A 87 -5.06 12.48 13.95
N PHE A 88 -4.55 13.35 13.05
CA PHE A 88 -3.16 13.80 13.04
C PHE A 88 -3.11 15.33 12.88
N SER A 89 -2.84 16.03 13.97
CA SER A 89 -2.89 17.51 14.03
C SER A 89 -1.87 18.20 13.12
N GLU A 90 -0.76 17.54 12.81
CA GLU A 90 0.31 18.06 11.94
C GLU A 90 0.38 17.30 10.62
N ALA A 91 -0.74 16.76 10.15
CA ALA A 91 -0.78 15.95 8.93
C ALA A 91 -0.27 16.75 7.72
N ASP A 92 0.75 16.21 7.05
CA ASP A 92 1.20 16.61 5.72
C ASP A 92 0.71 15.56 4.72
N VAL A 93 -0.31 15.90 3.94
CA VAL A 93 -0.97 14.98 3.03
C VAL A 93 -0.62 15.29 1.59
N LEU A 94 -0.06 14.32 0.88
CA LEU A 94 0.12 14.35 -0.57
C LEU A 94 -0.92 13.43 -1.22
N LEU A 95 -1.72 13.96 -2.18
CA LEU A 95 -2.60 13.14 -3.00
C LEU A 95 -1.76 12.37 -4.01
N GLY A 96 -1.82 11.03 -3.99
CA GLY A 96 -1.00 10.14 -4.83
C GLY A 96 -1.54 9.94 -6.25
N LYS A 97 -2.57 10.70 -6.65
CA LYS A 97 -3.13 10.81 -8.00
C LYS A 97 -3.93 12.11 -8.14
N PRO A 98 -4.09 12.66 -9.36
CA PRO A 98 -5.02 13.76 -9.60
C PRO A 98 -6.44 13.37 -9.19
N MET A 99 -7.15 14.27 -8.48
CA MET A 99 -8.51 14.03 -8.03
C MET A 99 -9.53 14.65 -9.01
N PRO A 100 -10.73 14.07 -9.15
CA PRO A 100 -11.82 14.71 -9.86
C PRO A 100 -12.09 16.11 -9.30
N VAL A 101 -12.23 17.11 -10.17
CA VAL A 101 -12.37 18.53 -9.78
C VAL A 101 -13.55 18.76 -8.85
N ARG A 102 -14.68 18.12 -9.12
CA ARG A 102 -15.88 18.22 -8.28
C ARG A 102 -15.63 17.75 -6.83
N LEU A 103 -14.78 16.74 -6.64
CA LEU A 103 -14.44 16.26 -5.30
C LEU A 103 -13.57 17.27 -4.55
N VAL A 104 -12.62 17.95 -5.24
CA VAL A 104 -11.83 19.03 -4.65
C VAL A 104 -12.71 20.19 -4.21
N GLN A 105 -13.61 20.63 -5.11
CA GLN A 105 -14.58 21.69 -4.81
C GLN A 105 -15.48 21.30 -3.64
N GLN A 106 -16.07 20.11 -3.66
CA GLN A 106 -16.94 19.62 -2.59
C GLN A 106 -16.21 19.56 -1.24
N PHE A 107 -14.96 19.06 -1.24
CA PHE A 107 -14.15 18.97 -0.02
C PHE A 107 -14.01 20.34 0.64
N TYR A 108 -13.56 21.37 -0.08
CA TYR A 108 -13.37 22.71 0.50
C TYR A 108 -14.68 23.46 0.77
N THR A 109 -15.77 23.14 0.07
CA THR A 109 -17.09 23.69 0.39
C THR A 109 -17.62 23.13 1.72
N GLN A 110 -17.38 21.84 1.99
CA GLN A 110 -17.84 21.20 3.23
C GLN A 110 -16.85 21.41 4.40
N HIS A 111 -15.58 21.58 4.10
CA HIS A 111 -14.50 21.71 5.06
C HIS A 111 -13.65 22.95 4.71
N PRO A 112 -13.94 24.12 5.30
CA PRO A 112 -13.20 25.36 5.04
C PRO A 112 -11.70 25.23 5.35
N GLN A 113 -10.84 25.84 4.55
CA GLN A 113 -9.39 25.70 4.57
C GLN A 113 -8.72 26.02 5.93
N SER A 114 -9.34 26.86 6.75
CA SER A 114 -8.84 27.25 8.07
C SER A 114 -8.73 26.11 9.09
N GLU A 115 -9.36 24.96 8.81
CA GLU A 115 -9.43 23.81 9.74
C GLU A 115 -8.51 22.64 9.33
N HIS A 116 -7.80 22.77 8.19
CA HIS A 116 -7.09 21.62 7.62
C HIS A 116 -5.61 21.86 7.44
N GLY A 117 -4.84 20.83 7.74
CA GLY A 117 -3.40 20.77 7.61
C GLY A 117 -2.87 20.96 6.18
N ASN A 118 -1.62 20.61 5.97
CA ASN A 118 -0.93 20.74 4.70
C ASN A 118 -1.42 19.69 3.68
N ILE A 119 -2.32 20.08 2.74
CA ILE A 119 -2.83 19.19 1.68
C ILE A 119 -2.22 19.59 0.34
N GLN A 120 -1.47 18.69 -0.26
CA GLN A 120 -0.81 18.87 -1.56
C GLN A 120 -1.59 18.11 -2.65
N TRP A 121 -2.20 18.89 -3.58
CA TRP A 121 -2.98 18.33 -4.69
C TRP A 121 -2.08 18.02 -5.87
N LEU A 122 -2.16 16.77 -6.36
CA LEU A 122 -1.34 16.32 -7.47
C LEU A 122 -1.94 16.76 -8.81
N VAL A 123 -1.07 17.23 -9.70
CA VAL A 123 -1.39 17.54 -11.10
C VAL A 123 -0.30 16.99 -12.01
N ASP A 124 -0.68 16.62 -13.24
CA ASP A 124 0.23 16.12 -14.28
C ASP A 124 0.02 16.83 -15.63
N THR A 125 -1.03 17.64 -15.74
CA THR A 125 -1.41 18.31 -16.97
C THR A 125 -1.84 19.76 -16.73
N LYS A 126 -1.60 20.62 -17.74
CA LYS A 126 -2.11 22.00 -17.73
C LYS A 126 -3.64 22.07 -17.58
N ALA A 127 -4.35 21.17 -18.25
CA ALA A 127 -5.81 21.11 -18.16
C ALA A 127 -6.29 20.89 -16.72
N ARG A 128 -5.67 19.96 -15.99
CA ARG A 128 -5.98 19.69 -14.59
C ARG A 128 -5.63 20.89 -13.69
N LEU A 129 -4.49 21.51 -13.91
CA LEU A 129 -4.06 22.68 -13.14
C LEU A 129 -5.01 23.86 -13.34
N LEU A 130 -5.45 24.14 -14.57
CA LEU A 130 -6.45 25.18 -14.87
C LEU A 130 -7.79 24.89 -14.17
N GLN A 131 -8.24 23.65 -14.16
CA GLN A 131 -9.47 23.26 -13.47
C GLN A 131 -9.35 23.50 -11.94
N TYR A 132 -8.21 23.20 -11.34
CA TYR A 132 -7.97 23.47 -9.91
C TYR A 132 -7.86 24.97 -9.64
N LEU A 133 -7.24 25.72 -10.54
CA LEU A 133 -7.19 27.20 -10.46
C LEU A 133 -8.59 27.81 -10.42
N GLU A 134 -9.51 27.35 -11.27
CA GLU A 134 -10.89 27.85 -11.27
C GLU A 134 -11.62 27.54 -9.96
N VAL A 135 -11.43 26.33 -9.40
CA VAL A 135 -11.97 25.99 -8.06
C VAL A 135 -11.38 26.94 -7.00
N ALA A 136 -10.07 27.17 -7.03
CA ALA A 136 -9.39 28.03 -6.08
C ALA A 136 -9.91 29.47 -6.14
N LYS A 137 -10.12 30.03 -7.36
CA LYS A 137 -10.71 31.35 -7.56
C LYS A 137 -12.15 31.44 -7.06
N VAL A 138 -13.01 30.48 -7.41
CA VAL A 138 -14.43 30.47 -7.01
C VAL A 138 -14.58 30.40 -5.49
N LEU A 139 -13.73 29.65 -4.82
CA LEU A 139 -13.77 29.47 -3.37
C LEU A 139 -12.90 30.47 -2.60
N ALA A 140 -12.17 31.35 -3.31
CA ALA A 140 -11.20 32.30 -2.74
C ALA A 140 -10.19 31.64 -1.80
N ILE A 141 -9.62 30.47 -2.23
CA ILE A 141 -8.62 29.70 -1.49
C ILE A 141 -7.32 29.59 -2.26
N GLN A 142 -6.25 29.21 -1.57
CA GLN A 142 -4.97 28.83 -2.16
C GLN A 142 -4.77 27.33 -2.08
N LEU A 143 -4.62 26.64 -3.23
CA LEU A 143 -4.32 25.22 -3.31
C LEU A 143 -2.81 24.98 -3.37
N GLN A 144 -2.30 24.08 -2.56
CA GLN A 144 -0.93 23.61 -2.66
C GLN A 144 -0.84 22.56 -3.77
N ILE A 145 0.02 22.79 -4.75
CA ILE A 145 0.15 22.00 -5.97
C ILE A 145 1.47 21.24 -5.95
N ASN A 146 1.38 19.92 -6.01
CA ASN A 146 2.51 19.04 -6.28
C ASN A 146 2.40 18.51 -7.72
N ILE A 147 3.51 18.50 -8.47
CA ILE A 147 3.50 18.10 -9.88
C ILE A 147 4.02 16.66 -9.99
N GLU A 148 3.21 15.78 -10.59
CA GLU A 148 3.66 14.44 -10.97
C GLU A 148 4.58 14.51 -12.18
N ILE A 149 5.76 13.87 -12.09
CA ILE A 149 6.74 13.76 -13.17
C ILE A 149 6.92 12.30 -13.60
N ASP A 150 7.04 12.07 -14.90
CA ASP A 150 7.39 10.75 -15.41
C ASP A 150 8.89 10.51 -15.27
N VAL A 151 9.26 9.62 -14.39
CA VAL A 151 10.65 9.23 -14.14
C VAL A 151 11.02 7.92 -14.84
N GLY A 152 10.23 7.51 -15.84
CA GLY A 152 10.47 6.31 -16.67
C GLY A 152 9.42 5.20 -16.50
N LEU A 153 8.37 5.40 -15.69
CA LEU A 153 7.27 4.44 -15.56
C LEU A 153 6.27 4.53 -16.73
N HIS A 154 6.17 5.71 -17.37
CA HIS A 154 5.26 5.99 -18.50
C HIS A 154 3.78 5.70 -18.21
N ARG A 155 3.36 5.95 -16.95
CA ARG A 155 1.97 5.76 -16.50
C ARG A 155 1.18 7.08 -16.43
N GLY A 156 1.84 8.19 -16.54
CA GLY A 156 1.37 9.56 -16.39
C GLY A 156 2.50 10.43 -15.86
N GLY A 157 2.19 11.68 -15.56
CA GLY A 157 3.18 12.67 -15.15
C GLY A 157 3.71 13.51 -16.30
N VAL A 158 4.32 14.63 -15.97
CA VAL A 158 5.01 15.50 -16.90
C VAL A 158 6.22 14.77 -17.49
N ASP A 159 6.28 14.67 -18.83
CA ASP A 159 7.32 13.94 -19.57
C ASP A 159 8.29 14.84 -20.33
N SER A 160 8.06 16.16 -20.34
CA SER A 160 8.91 17.13 -21.03
C SER A 160 9.20 18.39 -20.23
N LYS A 161 10.40 18.97 -20.46
CA LYS A 161 10.79 20.24 -19.86
C LYS A 161 9.81 21.38 -20.20
N ALA A 162 9.27 21.37 -21.42
CA ALA A 162 8.33 22.40 -21.87
C ALA A 162 7.03 22.38 -21.06
N GLN A 163 6.46 21.20 -20.84
CA GLN A 163 5.28 21.04 -19.98
C GLN A 163 5.56 21.45 -18.53
N MET A 164 6.71 21.08 -17.97
CA MET A 164 7.09 21.51 -16.61
C MET A 164 7.15 23.03 -16.50
N ILE A 165 7.83 23.69 -17.43
CA ILE A 165 7.94 25.15 -17.47
C ILE A 165 6.56 25.83 -17.61
N GLU A 166 5.67 25.26 -18.42
CA GLU A 166 4.31 25.75 -18.59
C GLU A 166 3.50 25.69 -17.29
N LEU A 167 3.57 24.57 -16.56
CA LEU A 167 2.88 24.41 -15.26
C LEU A 167 3.45 25.36 -14.20
N LEU A 168 4.77 25.46 -14.10
CA LEU A 168 5.42 26.35 -13.13
C LEU A 168 5.09 27.82 -13.39
N ARG A 169 5.08 28.26 -14.66
CA ARG A 169 4.65 29.63 -15.01
C ARG A 169 3.21 29.91 -14.62
N LEU A 170 2.31 28.94 -14.84
CA LEU A 170 0.91 29.10 -14.47
C LEU A 170 0.76 29.22 -12.94
N ILE A 171 1.50 28.45 -12.16
CA ILE A 171 1.49 28.57 -10.69
C ILE A 171 2.04 29.93 -10.27
N GLU A 172 3.16 30.37 -10.84
CA GLU A 172 3.79 31.67 -10.54
C GLU A 172 2.89 32.87 -10.88
N GLN A 173 2.08 32.76 -11.94
CA GLN A 173 1.14 33.81 -12.36
C GLN A 173 -0.09 33.95 -11.44
N HIS A 174 -0.35 32.95 -10.60
CA HIS A 174 -1.54 32.91 -9.73
C HIS A 174 -1.19 32.64 -8.26
N PRO A 175 -0.31 33.44 -7.62
CA PRO A 175 0.18 33.15 -6.28
C PRO A 175 -0.89 33.19 -5.19
N ASP A 176 -1.98 33.94 -5.41
CA ASP A 176 -3.10 33.99 -4.47
C ASP A 176 -3.94 32.72 -4.45
N ASN A 177 -3.92 31.97 -5.54
CA ASN A 177 -4.76 30.77 -5.71
C ASN A 177 -3.95 29.47 -5.76
N LEU A 178 -2.69 29.51 -6.18
CA LEU A 178 -1.85 28.35 -6.34
C LEU A 178 -0.51 28.54 -5.62
N LYS A 179 -0.09 27.54 -4.88
CA LYS A 179 1.21 27.50 -4.23
C LYS A 179 1.95 26.24 -4.68
N PHE A 180 3.13 26.40 -5.25
CA PHE A 180 3.97 25.25 -5.58
C PHE A 180 4.44 24.56 -4.30
N SER A 181 4.24 23.24 -4.19
CA SER A 181 4.60 22.46 -3.01
C SER A 181 5.65 21.39 -3.29
N GLY A 182 5.96 21.07 -4.55
CA GLY A 182 7.01 20.12 -4.90
C GLY A 182 6.70 19.24 -6.11
N LEU A 183 7.41 18.12 -6.16
CA LEU A 183 7.31 17.10 -7.21
C LEU A 183 7.02 15.73 -6.63
N MET A 184 6.34 14.89 -7.40
CA MET A 184 6.16 13.47 -7.10
C MET A 184 6.58 12.62 -8.31
N GLY A 185 7.50 11.66 -8.11
CA GLY A 185 7.97 10.73 -9.14
C GLY A 185 7.90 9.29 -8.66
N TYR A 186 7.03 8.46 -9.27
CA TYR A 186 6.87 7.05 -8.90
C TYR A 186 7.67 6.14 -9.82
N ASP A 187 8.61 5.40 -9.28
CA ASP A 187 9.63 4.64 -10.00
C ASP A 187 9.45 3.11 -9.96
N ALA A 188 8.21 2.62 -9.87
CA ALA A 188 7.92 1.18 -9.75
C ALA A 188 8.48 0.32 -10.91
N HIS A 189 8.75 0.89 -12.07
CA HIS A 189 9.37 0.19 -13.22
C HIS A 189 10.77 -0.32 -12.89
N VAL A 190 11.51 0.38 -12.02
CA VAL A 190 12.90 0.07 -11.66
C VAL A 190 13.10 -1.39 -11.27
N THR A 191 12.19 -1.92 -10.46
CA THR A 191 12.26 -3.33 -9.99
C THR A 191 11.40 -4.31 -10.78
N LYS A 192 10.61 -3.83 -11.76
CA LYS A 192 9.72 -4.66 -12.58
C LYS A 192 10.28 -4.98 -13.96
N LEU A 193 11.27 -4.21 -14.43
CA LEU A 193 11.91 -4.49 -15.70
C LEU A 193 12.71 -5.79 -15.58
N PRO A 194 12.57 -6.71 -16.57
CA PRO A 194 13.43 -7.88 -16.63
C PRO A 194 14.90 -7.48 -16.68
N PRO A 195 15.81 -8.14 -15.92
CA PRO A 195 17.24 -7.80 -15.88
C PRO A 195 17.95 -7.88 -17.26
N VAL A 196 17.39 -8.69 -18.17
CA VAL A 196 17.85 -8.78 -19.57
C VAL A 196 17.57 -7.49 -20.38
N ILE A 197 16.53 -6.73 -19.99
CA ILE A 197 16.21 -5.44 -20.62
C ILE A 197 17.04 -4.34 -19.95
N LYS A 198 17.03 -4.27 -18.63
CA LYS A 198 17.77 -3.25 -17.87
C LYS A 198 18.03 -3.71 -16.42
N LYS A 199 19.26 -3.52 -15.96
CA LYS A 199 19.59 -3.79 -14.55
C LYS A 199 18.92 -2.77 -13.64
N VAL A 200 18.54 -3.20 -12.45
CA VAL A 200 17.83 -2.39 -11.44
C VAL A 200 18.60 -1.10 -11.13
N GLU A 201 19.91 -1.19 -10.92
CA GLU A 201 20.75 -0.04 -10.57
C GLU A 201 20.79 1.00 -11.70
N VAL A 202 20.83 0.55 -12.97
CA VAL A 202 20.82 1.44 -14.14
C VAL A 202 19.47 2.13 -14.27
N ALA A 203 18.38 1.39 -14.20
CA ALA A 203 17.03 1.95 -14.24
C ALA A 203 16.80 2.97 -13.11
N TYR A 204 17.31 2.67 -11.91
CA TYR A 204 17.25 3.58 -10.78
C TYR A 204 18.02 4.88 -11.02
N LEU A 205 19.26 4.80 -11.47
CA LEU A 205 20.09 5.99 -11.75
C LEU A 205 19.48 6.87 -12.85
N GLU A 206 18.90 6.30 -13.88
CA GLU A 206 18.16 7.04 -14.93
C GLU A 206 16.94 7.76 -14.34
N SER A 207 16.16 7.08 -13.51
CA SER A 207 15.02 7.68 -12.82
C SER A 207 15.45 8.86 -11.95
N GLN A 208 16.55 8.71 -11.17
CA GLN A 208 17.10 9.78 -10.34
C GLN A 208 17.64 10.96 -11.18
N ALA A 209 18.30 10.69 -12.30
CA ALA A 209 18.79 11.73 -13.20
C ALA A 209 17.64 12.53 -13.83
N THR A 210 16.57 11.86 -14.24
CA THR A 210 15.35 12.51 -14.75
C THR A 210 14.73 13.40 -13.66
N TYR A 211 14.59 12.88 -12.45
CA TYR A 211 14.06 13.64 -11.31
C TYR A 211 14.90 14.89 -11.03
N GLN A 212 16.24 14.73 -10.99
CA GLN A 212 17.17 15.85 -10.74
C GLN A 212 17.05 16.92 -11.82
N CYS A 213 16.91 16.55 -13.10
CA CYS A 213 16.72 17.49 -14.19
C CYS A 213 15.48 18.42 -13.96
N TYR A 214 14.39 17.88 -13.46
CA TYR A 214 13.21 18.69 -13.14
C TYR A 214 13.43 19.61 -11.91
N LYS A 215 14.16 19.15 -10.90
CA LYS A 215 14.57 20.01 -9.77
C LYS A 215 15.44 21.17 -10.23
N ASP A 216 16.39 20.91 -11.13
CA ASP A 216 17.28 21.93 -11.68
C ASP A 216 16.51 23.01 -12.46
N ILE A 217 15.46 22.64 -13.20
CA ILE A 217 14.57 23.59 -13.88
C ILE A 217 13.93 24.55 -12.87
N ILE A 218 13.40 24.02 -11.76
CA ILE A 218 12.77 24.83 -10.74
C ILE A 218 13.80 25.79 -10.13
N GLN A 219 14.93 25.25 -9.71
CA GLN A 219 15.95 26.04 -9.02
C GLN A 219 16.55 27.15 -9.92
N GLN A 220 16.78 26.87 -11.20
CA GLN A 220 17.44 27.78 -12.13
C GLN A 220 16.49 28.78 -12.80
N GLN A 221 15.27 28.36 -13.14
CA GLN A 221 14.34 29.19 -13.93
C GLN A 221 13.20 29.78 -13.10
N PHE A 222 12.91 29.20 -11.91
CA PHE A 222 11.84 29.64 -11.02
C PHE A 222 12.35 29.73 -9.56
N PRO A 223 13.45 30.50 -9.31
CA PRO A 223 14.05 30.56 -7.98
C PRO A 223 13.09 31.08 -6.89
N GLN A 224 12.11 31.87 -7.23
CA GLN A 224 11.05 32.34 -6.34
C GLN A 224 10.08 31.26 -5.87
N LEU A 225 9.97 30.15 -6.62
CA LEU A 225 9.22 28.95 -6.21
C LEU A 225 10.08 27.97 -5.38
N TRP A 226 11.41 28.19 -5.34
CA TRP A 226 12.34 27.29 -4.65
C TRP A 226 12.47 27.67 -3.18
N HIS A 227 12.16 26.72 -2.28
CA HIS A 227 12.40 26.86 -0.84
C HIS A 227 12.67 25.51 -0.16
N ALA A 228 13.22 25.57 1.06
CA ALA A 228 13.67 24.38 1.80
C ALA A 228 12.55 23.37 2.18
N HIS A 229 11.30 23.82 2.16
CA HIS A 229 10.15 23.00 2.56
C HIS A 229 9.43 22.35 1.39
N LEU A 230 9.99 22.40 0.16
CA LEU A 230 9.42 21.70 -0.99
C LEU A 230 9.46 20.18 -0.76
N CYS A 231 8.33 19.53 -1.06
CA CYS A 231 8.19 18.09 -1.01
C CYS A 231 8.66 17.48 -2.34
N PHE A 232 9.85 16.91 -2.35
CA PHE A 232 10.35 16.11 -3.47
C PHE A 232 10.11 14.65 -3.19
N ASN A 233 8.87 14.19 -3.44
CA ASN A 233 8.44 12.83 -3.15
C ASN A 233 8.87 11.86 -4.24
N GLY A 234 9.29 10.66 -3.83
CA GLY A 234 9.66 9.60 -4.75
C GLY A 234 9.50 8.22 -4.16
N GLY A 235 9.88 7.24 -4.96
CA GLY A 235 9.93 5.85 -4.54
C GLY A 235 8.59 5.18 -4.33
N GLY A 236 8.70 4.02 -3.76
CA GLY A 236 7.62 3.14 -3.37
C GLY A 236 8.19 1.97 -2.57
N SER A 237 7.34 1.10 -2.04
CA SER A 237 7.80 -0.10 -1.33
C SER A 237 8.84 -0.92 -2.10
N PRO A 238 8.73 -1.15 -3.43
CA PRO A 238 9.70 -1.94 -4.18
C PRO A 238 11.10 -1.31 -4.29
N THR A 239 11.18 0.04 -4.30
CA THR A 239 12.44 0.78 -4.49
C THR A 239 12.97 1.40 -3.21
N PHE A 240 12.28 1.20 -2.09
CA PHE A 240 12.67 1.71 -0.77
C PHE A 240 14.16 1.52 -0.46
N TYR A 241 14.69 0.31 -0.66
CA TYR A 241 16.06 -0.05 -0.34
C TYR A 241 17.11 0.69 -1.18
N LEU A 242 16.75 1.19 -2.35
CA LEU A 242 17.59 2.02 -3.22
C LEU A 242 17.60 3.47 -2.73
N HIS A 243 16.43 4.03 -2.48
CA HIS A 243 16.28 5.42 -2.01
C HIS A 243 16.99 5.67 -0.68
N VAL A 244 16.91 4.74 0.29
CA VAL A 244 17.60 4.90 1.59
C VAL A 244 19.13 4.80 1.50
N LYS A 245 19.67 4.35 0.36
CA LYS A 245 21.12 4.37 0.09
C LYS A 245 21.53 5.71 -0.50
N GLN A 246 20.82 6.17 -1.52
CA GLN A 246 21.06 7.41 -2.23
C GLN A 246 19.78 7.84 -2.94
N SER A 247 19.37 9.09 -2.77
CA SER A 247 18.18 9.64 -3.41
C SER A 247 18.33 11.13 -3.66
N VAL A 248 17.76 11.62 -4.76
CA VAL A 248 17.59 13.05 -5.05
C VAL A 248 16.30 13.60 -4.45
N CYS A 249 15.42 12.72 -3.93
CA CYS A 249 14.21 13.07 -3.20
C CYS A 249 14.54 13.43 -1.75
N ASN A 250 13.62 14.13 -1.08
CA ASN A 250 13.66 14.38 0.36
C ASN A 250 12.46 13.78 1.11
N ASP A 251 11.55 13.14 0.39
CA ASP A 251 10.33 12.53 0.91
C ASP A 251 10.13 11.16 0.23
N LEU A 252 9.99 10.09 1.00
CA LEU A 252 9.94 8.72 0.50
C LEU A 252 8.60 8.06 0.86
N ALA A 253 7.79 7.76 -0.16
CA ALA A 253 6.50 7.10 0.01
C ALA A 253 6.63 5.57 0.08
N PHE A 254 6.05 4.93 1.10
CA PHE A 254 5.97 3.47 1.21
C PHE A 254 4.84 3.05 2.15
N GLY A 255 4.44 1.79 2.08
CA GLY A 255 3.39 1.22 2.92
C GLY A 255 3.40 -0.29 2.89
N SER A 256 3.06 -0.90 1.75
CA SER A 256 2.87 -2.34 1.57
C SER A 256 4.06 -3.19 2.04
N MET A 257 5.31 -2.69 1.93
CA MET A 257 6.49 -3.42 2.40
C MET A 257 6.44 -3.73 3.90
N LEU A 258 5.78 -2.89 4.70
CA LEU A 258 5.67 -3.10 6.14
C LEU A 258 4.81 -4.31 6.49
N LEU A 259 3.79 -4.60 5.66
CA LEU A 259 2.94 -5.79 5.78
C LEU A 259 3.47 -6.97 4.96
N LYS A 260 4.30 -6.68 3.97
CA LYS A 260 4.96 -7.61 3.05
C LYS A 260 4.03 -8.69 2.48
N PRO A 261 2.97 -8.31 1.73
CA PRO A 261 2.21 -9.27 0.93
C PRO A 261 3.10 -9.88 -0.17
N SER A 262 2.65 -10.97 -0.84
CA SER A 262 3.54 -11.78 -1.68
C SER A 262 4.08 -11.07 -2.93
N ASP A 263 3.37 -10.07 -3.48
CA ASP A 263 3.86 -9.23 -4.58
C ASP A 263 5.14 -8.43 -4.22
N PHE A 264 5.49 -8.38 -2.93
CA PHE A 264 6.70 -7.72 -2.40
C PHE A 264 7.82 -8.70 -2.05
N ASP A 265 7.75 -9.95 -2.51
CA ASP A 265 8.83 -10.92 -2.41
C ASP A 265 9.89 -10.64 -3.46
N SER A 266 10.70 -9.63 -3.20
CA SER A 266 11.85 -9.24 -4.03
C SER A 266 13.15 -9.32 -3.25
N GLU A 267 14.27 -9.44 -3.96
CA GLU A 267 15.61 -9.51 -3.35
C GLU A 267 15.88 -8.31 -2.45
N GLY A 268 15.50 -7.09 -2.87
CA GLY A 268 15.70 -5.86 -2.09
C GLY A 268 14.91 -5.80 -0.77
N LEU A 269 13.86 -6.61 -0.64
CA LEU A 269 12.98 -6.66 0.53
C LEU A 269 13.05 -8.00 1.29
N ARG A 270 14.01 -8.88 0.98
CA ARG A 270 14.14 -10.22 1.58
C ARG A 270 14.32 -10.20 3.10
N VAL A 271 14.85 -9.11 3.64
CA VAL A 271 15.07 -8.94 5.08
C VAL A 271 13.76 -8.76 5.86
N LEU A 272 12.71 -8.30 5.19
CA LEU A 272 11.41 -8.08 5.80
C LEU A 272 10.63 -9.39 5.97
N GLN A 273 9.75 -9.44 6.97
CA GLN A 273 8.91 -10.57 7.28
C GLN A 273 7.48 -10.36 6.77
N ALA A 274 6.88 -11.38 6.18
CA ALA A 274 5.44 -11.34 5.90
C ALA A 274 4.67 -11.32 7.23
N CYS A 275 3.76 -10.35 7.40
CA CYS A 275 3.01 -10.20 8.63
C CYS A 275 1.50 -10.03 8.43
N LEU A 276 1.01 -10.12 7.19
CA LEU A 276 -0.43 -10.05 6.87
C LEU A 276 -0.92 -11.41 6.40
N TRP A 277 -1.93 -11.95 7.10
CA TRP A 277 -2.47 -13.29 6.87
C TRP A 277 -3.99 -13.29 6.89
N ILE A 278 -4.62 -14.09 6.03
CA ILE A 278 -6.03 -14.42 6.16
C ILE A 278 -6.12 -15.77 6.88
N ALA A 279 -6.82 -15.82 8.00
CA ALA A 279 -7.21 -17.03 8.69
C ALA A 279 -8.64 -17.36 8.32
N THR A 280 -8.93 -18.57 7.81
CA THR A 280 -10.29 -18.98 7.48
C THR A 280 -10.60 -20.37 8.03
N PRO A 281 -11.78 -20.58 8.68
CA PRO A 281 -12.10 -21.83 9.34
C PRO A 281 -12.44 -22.94 8.35
N VAL A 282 -12.09 -24.17 8.74
CA VAL A 282 -12.44 -25.42 8.07
C VAL A 282 -13.85 -25.82 8.43
N LEU A 283 -14.73 -25.90 7.44
CA LEU A 283 -16.15 -26.25 7.61
C LEU A 283 -16.40 -27.76 7.52
N LYS A 284 -15.61 -28.46 6.69
CA LYS A 284 -15.75 -29.91 6.46
C LYS A 284 -14.38 -30.52 6.13
N VAL A 285 -14.20 -31.75 6.57
CA VAL A 285 -13.03 -32.57 6.22
C VAL A 285 -13.54 -33.85 5.57
N LEU A 286 -13.15 -34.07 4.32
CA LEU A 286 -13.48 -35.29 3.58
C LEU A 286 -12.22 -36.12 3.33
N PRO A 287 -12.29 -37.47 3.38
CA PRO A 287 -11.13 -38.32 3.20
C PRO A 287 -10.50 -38.18 1.81
N TYR A 288 -11.25 -37.72 0.82
CA TYR A 288 -10.80 -37.44 -0.55
C TYR A 288 -11.83 -36.57 -1.31
N SER A 289 -11.39 -36.00 -2.43
CA SER A 289 -12.27 -35.30 -3.37
C SER A 289 -13.05 -36.28 -4.25
N GLN A 290 -14.36 -36.11 -4.36
CA GLN A 290 -15.18 -36.86 -5.32
C GLN A 290 -15.48 -36.00 -6.55
N LEU A 291 -15.27 -36.58 -7.74
CA LEU A 291 -15.57 -35.92 -8.99
C LEU A 291 -16.94 -36.41 -9.49
N PRO A 292 -17.90 -35.50 -9.72
CA PRO A 292 -19.21 -35.86 -10.27
C PRO A 292 -19.08 -36.57 -11.62
N GLY A 293 -19.80 -37.68 -11.80
CA GLY A 293 -19.82 -38.45 -13.05
C GLY A 293 -18.61 -39.36 -13.26
N LEU A 294 -17.58 -39.33 -12.40
CA LEU A 294 -16.37 -40.11 -12.54
C LEU A 294 -16.21 -41.15 -11.42
N THR A 295 -17.23 -41.99 -11.21
CA THR A 295 -17.29 -42.95 -10.09
C THR A 295 -16.15 -43.96 -10.05
N ILE A 296 -15.57 -44.34 -11.21
CA ILE A 296 -14.42 -45.26 -11.29
C ILE A 296 -13.16 -44.57 -10.73
N LEU A 297 -12.93 -43.28 -11.06
CA LEU A 297 -11.77 -42.53 -10.56
C LEU A 297 -11.85 -42.29 -9.06
N ASN A 298 -13.05 -42.17 -8.50
CA ASN A 298 -13.27 -42.01 -7.08
C ASN A 298 -12.89 -43.25 -6.24
N LYS A 299 -12.71 -44.41 -6.89
CA LYS A 299 -12.27 -45.65 -6.24
C LYS A 299 -10.74 -45.82 -6.21
N LEU A 300 -10.01 -44.97 -6.93
CA LEU A 300 -8.53 -45.03 -6.91
C LEU A 300 -7.97 -44.53 -5.58
N PRO A 301 -6.77 -44.97 -5.18
CA PRO A 301 -6.12 -44.45 -3.98
C PRO A 301 -5.88 -42.95 -4.07
N HIS A 302 -6.42 -42.20 -3.12
CA HIS A 302 -6.23 -40.75 -3.04
C HIS A 302 -5.04 -40.40 -2.15
N ARG A 303 -4.21 -39.44 -2.60
CA ARG A 303 -3.04 -38.95 -1.87
C ARG A 303 -3.37 -37.70 -1.01
N SER A 304 -4.55 -37.10 -1.20
CA SER A 304 -4.99 -35.88 -0.52
C SER A 304 -6.34 -36.07 0.16
N LYS A 305 -6.55 -35.31 1.25
CA LYS A 305 -7.86 -35.02 1.83
C LYS A 305 -8.45 -33.80 1.14
N ALA A 306 -9.77 -33.67 1.13
CA ALA A 306 -10.45 -32.46 0.72
C ALA A 306 -11.00 -31.72 1.94
N LEU A 307 -10.77 -30.43 1.99
CA LEU A 307 -11.34 -29.54 2.98
C LEU A 307 -12.32 -28.59 2.29
N PHE A 308 -13.39 -28.24 2.99
CA PHE A 308 -14.18 -27.08 2.65
C PHE A 308 -13.90 -26.01 3.68
N VAL A 309 -13.47 -24.84 3.21
CA VAL A 309 -13.17 -23.69 4.06
C VAL A 309 -14.17 -22.58 3.78
N TYR A 310 -14.34 -21.66 4.72
CA TYR A 310 -15.13 -20.47 4.52
C TYR A 310 -14.47 -19.63 3.43
N GLY A 311 -15.15 -19.43 2.30
CA GLY A 311 -14.62 -18.73 1.15
C GLY A 311 -14.74 -17.20 1.25
N GLY A 312 -14.05 -16.49 0.37
CA GLY A 312 -14.09 -15.03 0.24
C GLY A 312 -13.54 -14.54 -1.09
N TYR A 313 -13.07 -15.46 -1.93
CA TYR A 313 -12.45 -15.15 -3.24
C TYR A 313 -11.32 -14.12 -3.13
N TRP A 314 -10.50 -14.22 -2.09
CA TRP A 314 -9.44 -13.25 -1.80
C TRP A 314 -8.26 -13.37 -2.78
N MET A 315 -7.64 -12.24 -3.12
CA MET A 315 -6.34 -12.19 -3.82
C MET A 315 -5.22 -12.62 -2.86
N ALA A 316 -5.13 -13.92 -2.61
CA ALA A 316 -4.23 -14.51 -1.64
C ALA A 316 -3.92 -15.97 -1.98
N ASP A 317 -2.74 -16.44 -1.59
CA ASP A 317 -2.29 -17.82 -1.78
C ASP A 317 -2.33 -18.59 -0.47
N TYR A 318 -2.74 -19.87 -0.51
CA TYR A 318 -2.71 -20.74 0.64
C TYR A 318 -1.27 -21.04 1.05
N VAL A 319 -0.98 -20.89 2.35
CA VAL A 319 0.38 -21.10 2.89
C VAL A 319 0.44 -22.13 4.01
N TYR A 320 -0.67 -22.38 4.71
CA TYR A 320 -0.72 -23.36 5.79
C TYR A 320 -2.13 -23.99 5.87
N PRO A 321 -2.19 -25.33 6.15
CA PRO A 321 -1.09 -26.27 6.36
C PRO A 321 -0.22 -26.50 5.11
N GLN A 322 1.01 -26.96 5.33
CA GLN A 322 1.93 -27.17 4.21
C GLN A 322 1.35 -28.13 3.15
N GLY A 323 1.46 -27.76 1.87
CA GLY A 323 0.94 -28.52 0.74
C GLY A 323 -0.56 -28.30 0.46
N ILE A 324 -1.20 -27.37 1.16
CA ILE A 324 -2.58 -26.94 0.83
C ILE A 324 -2.62 -26.23 -0.52
N HIS A 325 -3.61 -26.52 -1.32
CA HIS A 325 -3.85 -25.83 -2.60
C HIS A 325 -5.34 -25.84 -2.98
N PRO A 326 -5.84 -24.86 -3.76
CA PRO A 326 -7.21 -24.85 -4.29
C PRO A 326 -7.50 -26.11 -5.10
N HIS A 327 -8.75 -26.55 -5.08
CA HIS A 327 -9.16 -27.68 -5.91
C HIS A 327 -9.16 -27.30 -7.39
N VAL A 328 -8.48 -28.09 -8.24
CA VAL A 328 -8.23 -27.77 -9.65
C VAL A 328 -9.52 -27.54 -10.45
N LEU A 329 -10.57 -28.35 -10.18
CA LEU A 329 -11.84 -28.27 -10.91
C LEU A 329 -12.75 -27.13 -10.42
N TYR A 330 -12.84 -26.92 -9.09
CA TYR A 330 -13.80 -25.99 -8.50
C TYR A 330 -13.22 -24.57 -8.31
N GLY A 331 -11.87 -24.44 -8.27
CA GLY A 331 -11.22 -23.14 -8.13
C GLY A 331 -11.57 -22.42 -6.84
N ARG A 332 -11.52 -21.08 -6.91
CA ARG A 332 -11.85 -20.17 -5.80
C ARG A 332 -13.37 -19.94 -5.69
N SER A 333 -13.84 -19.63 -4.49
CA SER A 333 -15.25 -19.38 -4.23
C SER A 333 -15.46 -18.27 -3.20
N THR A 334 -16.55 -17.54 -3.32
CA THR A 334 -16.96 -16.50 -2.35
C THR A 334 -17.70 -17.07 -1.14
N ASN A 335 -18.24 -18.29 -1.25
CA ASN A 335 -19.06 -18.91 -0.21
C ASN A 335 -18.25 -19.96 0.58
N GLN A 336 -18.19 -21.20 0.08
CA GLN A 336 -17.30 -22.21 0.60
C GLN A 336 -16.35 -22.66 -0.50
N GLU A 337 -15.08 -22.74 -0.19
CA GLU A 337 -14.03 -23.08 -1.13
C GLU A 337 -13.50 -24.47 -0.83
N MET A 338 -13.34 -25.29 -1.88
CA MET A 338 -12.74 -26.62 -1.75
C MET A 338 -11.24 -26.54 -1.96
N VAL A 339 -10.49 -27.06 -1.00
CA VAL A 339 -9.02 -27.14 -1.05
C VAL A 339 -8.57 -28.55 -0.78
N ASN A 340 -7.40 -28.90 -1.27
CA ASN A 340 -6.76 -30.19 -1.00
C ASN A 340 -5.55 -30.00 -0.08
N VAL A 341 -5.35 -30.98 0.81
CA VAL A 341 -4.16 -31.08 1.67
C VAL A 341 -3.60 -32.50 1.61
N PRO A 342 -2.30 -32.71 1.87
CA PRO A 342 -1.73 -34.04 1.97
C PRO A 342 -2.52 -34.94 2.96
N LYS A 343 -2.67 -36.23 2.66
CA LYS A 343 -3.42 -37.17 3.50
C LYS A 343 -2.91 -37.25 4.92
N THR A 344 -1.62 -37.00 5.11
CA THR A 344 -0.93 -37.03 6.42
C THR A 344 -1.17 -35.76 7.27
N THR A 345 -1.75 -34.70 6.68
CA THR A 345 -2.02 -33.45 7.39
C THR A 345 -3.01 -33.70 8.53
N GLN A 346 -2.62 -33.30 9.74
CA GLN A 346 -3.52 -33.30 10.90
C GLN A 346 -4.31 -32.01 10.86
N ILE A 347 -5.59 -32.09 10.56
CA ILE A 347 -6.52 -30.95 10.48
C ILE A 347 -7.94 -31.46 10.68
N GLU A 348 -8.73 -30.71 11.45
CA GLU A 348 -10.09 -31.04 11.84
C GLU A 348 -11.05 -29.91 11.46
N VAL A 349 -12.36 -30.14 11.61
CA VAL A 349 -13.36 -29.07 11.52
C VAL A 349 -13.09 -28.05 12.62
N ASP A 350 -13.32 -26.78 12.31
CA ASP A 350 -13.03 -25.62 13.16
C ASP A 350 -11.55 -25.28 13.36
N ASP A 351 -10.62 -26.04 12.76
CA ASP A 351 -9.27 -25.55 12.56
C ASP A 351 -9.24 -24.43 11.52
N PHE A 352 -8.19 -23.62 11.54
CA PHE A 352 -7.99 -22.57 10.54
C PHE A 352 -6.92 -22.97 9.53
N VAL A 353 -7.17 -22.63 8.28
CA VAL A 353 -6.14 -22.58 7.23
C VAL A 353 -5.74 -21.12 7.00
N PHE A 354 -4.51 -20.93 6.51
CA PHE A 354 -3.97 -19.58 6.38
C PHE A 354 -3.59 -19.28 4.94
N LEU A 355 -3.92 -18.04 4.51
CA LEU A 355 -3.53 -17.52 3.21
C LEU A 355 -2.68 -16.26 3.39
N ARG A 356 -1.77 -16.04 2.45
CA ARG A 356 -0.99 -14.82 2.35
C ARG A 356 -1.55 -13.94 1.24
N PRO A 357 -2.01 -12.71 1.53
CA PRO A 357 -2.43 -11.74 0.52
C PRO A 357 -1.33 -11.46 -0.50
N THR A 358 -1.72 -11.24 -1.77
CA THR A 358 -0.79 -10.76 -2.79
C THR A 358 -0.58 -9.25 -2.70
N GLN A 359 -1.63 -8.51 -2.29
CA GLN A 359 -1.61 -7.06 -2.11
C GLN A 359 -2.44 -6.67 -0.89
N SER A 360 -1.90 -5.82 -0.01
CA SER A 360 -2.61 -5.34 1.18
C SER A 360 -3.80 -4.46 0.83
N GLU A 361 -3.62 -3.55 -0.12
CA GLU A 361 -4.65 -2.63 -0.60
C GLU A 361 -5.87 -3.30 -1.26
N ALA A 362 -5.69 -4.49 -1.82
CA ALA A 362 -6.80 -5.26 -2.39
C ALA A 362 -7.58 -6.05 -1.34
N ILE A 363 -6.98 -6.34 -0.19
CA ILE A 363 -7.52 -7.24 0.82
C ILE A 363 -8.07 -6.49 2.03
N ILE A 364 -7.37 -5.48 2.55
CA ILE A 364 -7.80 -4.77 3.76
C ILE A 364 -9.24 -4.25 3.64
N PRO A 365 -9.68 -3.63 2.53
CA PRO A 365 -11.05 -3.13 2.40
C PRO A 365 -12.14 -4.21 2.41
N GLN A 366 -11.78 -5.48 2.16
CA GLN A 366 -12.74 -6.60 2.18
C GLN A 366 -13.05 -7.07 3.61
N PHE A 367 -12.30 -6.62 4.61
CA PHE A 367 -12.51 -6.96 6.00
C PHE A 367 -12.89 -5.71 6.79
N ALA A 368 -13.96 -5.78 7.56
CA ALA A 368 -14.39 -4.66 8.41
C ALA A 368 -13.35 -4.32 9.49
N GLN A 369 -12.55 -5.31 9.87
CA GLN A 369 -11.55 -5.20 10.94
C GLN A 369 -10.29 -5.98 10.60
N LEU A 370 -9.15 -5.44 11.04
CA LEU A 370 -7.89 -6.16 11.15
C LEU A 370 -7.79 -6.76 12.56
N THR A 371 -7.27 -7.96 12.65
CA THR A 371 -6.98 -8.61 13.94
C THR A 371 -5.47 -8.52 14.19
N TYR A 372 -5.05 -7.61 15.05
CA TYR A 372 -3.66 -7.51 15.49
C TYR A 372 -3.38 -8.60 16.54
N TYR A 373 -2.41 -9.47 16.26
CA TYR A 373 -2.01 -10.58 17.11
C TYR A 373 -0.59 -10.39 17.61
N LEU A 374 -0.44 -10.26 18.90
CA LEU A 374 0.85 -10.12 19.59
C LEU A 374 0.78 -10.81 20.95
N ASP A 375 1.82 -11.54 21.34
CA ASP A 375 1.94 -12.22 22.64
C ASP A 375 0.68 -13.04 23.00
N ARG A 376 0.17 -13.80 22.03
CA ARG A 376 -1.03 -14.63 22.13
C ARG A 376 -2.32 -13.86 22.44
N SER A 377 -2.32 -12.55 22.23
CA SER A 377 -3.46 -11.66 22.45
C SER A 377 -3.96 -11.07 21.13
N PHE A 378 -5.28 -10.88 21.04
CA PHE A 378 -5.93 -10.30 19.87
C PHE A 378 -6.46 -8.90 20.19
N LYS A 379 -6.23 -7.95 19.29
CA LYS A 379 -6.85 -6.63 19.28
C LYS A 379 -7.53 -6.41 17.93
N LYS A 380 -8.73 -5.84 17.93
CA LYS A 380 -9.47 -5.53 16.73
C LYS A 380 -9.25 -4.06 16.35
N TRP A 381 -8.80 -3.82 15.12
CA TRP A 381 -8.57 -2.52 14.53
C TRP A 381 -9.54 -2.31 13.36
N GLN A 382 -10.21 -1.18 13.32
CA GLN A 382 -11.17 -0.89 12.24
C GLN A 382 -10.42 -0.61 10.93
N SER A 383 -10.88 -1.21 9.82
CA SER A 383 -10.37 -0.86 8.50
C SER A 383 -11.10 0.36 7.94
N PHE A 384 -10.41 1.16 7.12
CA PHE A 384 -11.08 2.18 6.33
C PHE A 384 -12.01 1.50 5.31
N ARG A 385 -13.21 2.06 5.17
CA ARG A 385 -14.11 1.77 4.05
C ARG A 385 -13.82 2.77 2.95
N GLU A 386 -13.67 2.27 1.73
CA GLU A 386 -13.55 3.11 0.53
C GLU A 386 -14.91 3.66 0.08
#